data_7692192fe20dd020373e312903ce2e3d
#
_entry.id   7692192fe20dd020373e312903ce2e3d
#
_cell.length_a   1.000
_cell.length_b   1.000
_cell.length_c   1.000
_cell.angle_alpha   90.00
_cell.angle_beta   90.00
_cell.angle_gamma   90.00
#
_symmetry.space_group_name_H-M   'P 1'
#
loop_
_entity.id
_entity.type
_entity.pdbx_description
1 polymer ?
#
loop_
_entity_poly.entity_id
_entity_poly.type
_entity_poly.pdbx_seq_one_letter_code
_entity_poly.pdbx_strand_id
1 'polypeptide(L)'
;NQPGSDASCELRESSTVAPQALTLLNAEEVHDRALAFAARLLRERKSDTAVIQRAFELSLGRKATGEEVAACVMRWKSALKSENKKKPVHPSFPKKIKRTVMAEKTGEPYDFWEFLPASKSYQPDLQRSQTDARTRGLAHVCLVLFNSNEFAYLD
;
A
#
# COMPACT_ATOMS: atom_id res chain seq x y z
N ASN A 1 -15.85 -4.81 12.08
CA ASN A 1 -16.93 -5.00 13.05
C ASN A 1 -17.22 -6.49 13.23
N GLN A 2 -16.77 -7.05 14.34
CA GLN A 2 -17.26 -8.36 14.78
C GLN A 2 -18.40 -8.11 15.77
N PRO A 3 -19.53 -8.83 15.64
CA PRO A 3 -20.56 -8.84 16.68
C PRO A 3 -19.95 -9.33 18.00
N GLY A 4 -20.33 -8.71 19.13
CA GLY A 4 -19.97 -9.23 20.44
C GLY A 4 -20.49 -10.66 20.60
N SER A 5 -19.78 -11.50 21.37
CA SER A 5 -20.14 -12.91 21.60
C SER A 5 -21.51 -13.10 22.27
N ASP A 6 -22.10 -12.04 22.80
CA ASP A 6 -23.27 -12.07 23.69
C ASP A 6 -24.59 -11.69 22.99
N ALA A 7 -24.56 -11.37 21.68
CA ALA A 7 -25.77 -11.04 20.93
C ALA A 7 -25.74 -11.60 19.52
N SER A 8 -26.84 -12.24 19.11
CA SER A 8 -27.06 -12.60 17.71
C SER A 8 -27.28 -11.34 16.90
N CYS A 9 -26.45 -11.11 15.90
CA CYS A 9 -26.54 -9.96 15.01
C CYS A 9 -27.01 -10.42 13.63
N GLU A 10 -28.26 -10.16 13.29
CA GLU A 10 -28.86 -10.53 11.99
C GLU A 10 -28.42 -9.60 10.86
N LEU A 11 -28.02 -8.39 11.16
CA LEU A 11 -27.59 -7.39 10.17
C LEU A 11 -26.26 -6.76 10.59
N ARG A 12 -25.27 -6.80 9.69
CA ARG A 12 -24.03 -6.02 9.86
C ARG A 12 -24.27 -4.59 9.42
N GLU A 13 -24.22 -3.66 10.35
CA GLU A 13 -24.14 -2.25 10.00
C GLU A 13 -22.78 -1.94 9.34
N SER A 14 -22.82 -1.27 8.21
CA SER A 14 -21.61 -0.76 7.56
C SER A 14 -21.01 0.35 8.42
N SER A 15 -19.86 0.08 9.02
CA SER A 15 -19.19 1.04 9.92
C SER A 15 -17.77 1.35 9.46
N THR A 16 -17.58 1.67 8.18
CA THR A 16 -16.31 2.26 7.76
C THR A 16 -16.30 3.70 8.24
N VAL A 17 -15.54 3.93 9.31
CA VAL A 17 -15.40 5.27 9.90
C VAL A 17 -14.20 5.99 9.28
N ALA A 18 -14.24 7.32 9.24
CA ALA A 18 -13.16 8.16 8.69
C ALA A 18 -11.75 7.78 9.16
N PRO A 19 -11.49 7.38 10.42
CA PRO A 19 -10.18 6.91 10.85
C PRO A 19 -9.67 5.67 10.10
N GLN A 20 -10.56 4.74 9.71
CA GLN A 20 -10.17 3.54 8.95
C GLN A 20 -9.74 3.89 7.52
N ALA A 21 -10.44 4.81 6.86
CA ALA A 21 -10.06 5.31 5.53
C ALA A 21 -8.70 6.03 5.58
N LEU A 22 -8.44 6.84 6.61
CA LEU A 22 -7.14 7.49 6.82
C LEU A 22 -6.03 6.49 7.12
N THR A 23 -6.32 5.43 7.86
CA THR A 23 -5.36 4.35 8.13
C THR A 23 -4.98 3.63 6.84
N LEU A 24 -5.95 3.28 5.98
CA LEU A 24 -5.68 2.67 4.68
C LEU A 24 -4.84 3.58 3.78
N LEU A 25 -5.11 4.89 3.78
CA LEU A 25 -4.35 5.86 2.98
C LEU A 25 -2.89 5.95 3.41
N ASN A 26 -2.59 5.78 4.70
CA ASN A 26 -1.26 5.97 5.28
C ASN A 26 -0.53 4.66 5.58
N ALA A 27 -1.20 3.50 5.47
CA ALA A 27 -0.58 2.21 5.73
C ALA A 27 0.52 1.89 4.71
N GLU A 28 1.70 1.50 5.18
CA GLU A 28 2.85 1.17 4.34
C GLU A 28 2.50 0.01 3.39
N GLU A 29 1.76 -0.97 3.87
CA GLU A 29 1.31 -2.13 3.09
C GLU A 29 0.44 -1.73 1.89
N VAL A 30 -0.39 -0.70 2.02
CA VAL A 30 -1.22 -0.20 0.91
C VAL A 30 -0.36 0.51 -0.13
N HIS A 31 0.66 1.25 0.30
CA HIS A 31 1.64 1.85 -0.61
C HIS A 31 2.45 0.79 -1.37
N ASP A 32 2.86 -0.29 -0.72
CA ASP A 32 3.58 -1.40 -1.35
C ASP A 32 2.70 -2.13 -2.37
N ARG A 33 1.43 -2.37 -2.04
CA ARG A 33 0.45 -2.94 -2.98
C ARG A 33 0.22 -2.02 -4.19
N ALA A 34 0.10 -0.71 -3.98
CA ALA A 34 -0.05 0.25 -5.06
C ALA A 34 1.18 0.27 -5.98
N LEU A 35 2.39 0.15 -5.42
CA LEU A 35 3.64 0.07 -6.19
C LEU A 35 3.71 -1.22 -7.02
N ALA A 36 3.41 -2.36 -6.41
CA ALA A 36 3.38 -3.66 -7.09
C ALA A 36 2.33 -3.68 -8.21
N PHE A 37 1.15 -3.10 -7.96
CA PHE A 37 0.08 -2.99 -8.93
C PHE A 37 0.50 -2.10 -10.12
N ALA A 38 1.12 -0.94 -9.86
CA ALA A 38 1.66 -0.07 -10.90
C ALA A 38 2.69 -0.79 -11.78
N ALA A 39 3.61 -1.54 -11.18
CA ALA A 39 4.59 -2.33 -11.90
C ALA A 39 3.95 -3.42 -12.78
N ARG A 40 2.88 -4.06 -12.29
CA ARG A 40 2.10 -5.04 -13.06
C ARG A 40 1.43 -4.38 -14.27
N LEU A 41 0.74 -3.26 -14.08
CA LEU A 41 0.04 -2.54 -15.14
C LEU A 41 0.97 -2.13 -16.29
N LEU A 42 2.18 -1.64 -15.96
CA LEU A 42 3.18 -1.23 -16.95
C LEU A 42 3.77 -2.42 -17.73
N ARG A 43 3.75 -3.61 -17.17
CA ARG A 43 4.10 -4.85 -17.90
C ARG A 43 2.99 -5.28 -18.86
N GLU A 44 1.73 -5.15 -18.44
CA GLU A 44 0.57 -5.58 -19.23
C GLU A 44 0.22 -4.62 -20.37
N ARG A 45 0.47 -3.31 -20.21
CA ARG A 45 0.06 -2.27 -21.17
C ARG A 45 1.16 -1.26 -21.43
N LYS A 46 1.23 -0.73 -22.66
CA LYS A 46 2.30 0.20 -23.10
C LYS A 46 1.86 1.65 -23.15
N SER A 47 0.64 1.94 -23.60
CA SER A 47 0.13 3.32 -23.67
C SER A 47 -0.46 3.76 -22.33
N ASP A 48 -0.30 5.05 -21.99
CA ASP A 48 -0.79 5.61 -20.73
C ASP A 48 -2.30 5.41 -20.56
N THR A 49 -3.08 5.63 -21.64
CA THR A 49 -4.53 5.40 -21.64
C THR A 49 -4.88 3.94 -21.36
N ALA A 50 -4.19 2.99 -22.02
CA ALA A 50 -4.46 1.58 -21.83
C ALA A 50 -4.04 1.09 -20.41
N VAL A 51 -2.99 1.68 -19.83
CA VAL A 51 -2.57 1.44 -18.44
C VAL A 51 -3.67 1.86 -17.47
N ILE A 52 -4.23 3.07 -17.64
CA ILE A 52 -5.31 3.57 -16.78
C ILE A 52 -6.58 2.75 -16.95
N GLN A 53 -6.97 2.44 -18.18
CA GLN A 53 -8.13 1.57 -18.43
C GLN A 53 -7.98 0.22 -17.72
N ARG A 54 -6.79 -0.37 -17.82
CA ARG A 54 -6.50 -1.64 -17.15
C ARG A 54 -6.50 -1.53 -15.62
N ALA A 55 -6.06 -0.40 -15.08
CA ALA A 55 -6.14 -0.13 -13.64
C ALA A 55 -7.60 -0.15 -13.15
N PHE A 56 -8.50 0.54 -13.84
CA PHE A 56 -9.93 0.56 -13.52
C PHE A 56 -10.59 -0.82 -13.66
N GLU A 57 -10.30 -1.54 -14.75
CA GLU A 57 -10.82 -2.90 -14.94
C GLU A 57 -10.44 -3.84 -13.77
N LEU A 58 -9.20 -3.77 -13.31
CA LEU A 58 -8.70 -4.69 -12.26
C LEU A 58 -9.08 -4.24 -10.84
N SER A 59 -9.21 -2.94 -10.59
CA SER A 59 -9.53 -2.44 -9.24
C SER A 59 -11.01 -2.21 -9.02
N LEU A 60 -11.75 -1.76 -10.04
CA LEU A 60 -13.14 -1.35 -9.91
C LEU A 60 -14.11 -2.20 -10.77
N GLY A 61 -13.59 -3.17 -11.51
CA GLY A 61 -14.41 -4.07 -12.35
C GLY A 61 -15.07 -3.41 -13.56
N ARG A 62 -14.74 -2.16 -13.88
CA ARG A 62 -15.34 -1.39 -14.99
C ARG A 62 -14.30 -0.65 -15.82
N LYS A 63 -14.71 -0.14 -16.96
CA LYS A 63 -13.88 0.77 -17.75
C LYS A 63 -13.93 2.18 -17.19
N ALA A 64 -12.80 2.89 -17.26
CA ALA A 64 -12.73 4.31 -16.94
C ALA A 64 -13.43 5.14 -18.04
N THR A 65 -14.08 6.22 -17.64
CA THR A 65 -14.59 7.25 -18.57
C THR A 65 -13.43 8.04 -19.18
N GLY A 66 -13.70 8.79 -20.25
CA GLY A 66 -12.68 9.65 -20.86
C GLY A 66 -12.13 10.70 -19.90
N GLU A 67 -12.98 11.26 -19.04
CA GLU A 67 -12.59 12.25 -18.03
C GLU A 67 -11.71 11.64 -16.94
N GLU A 68 -12.07 10.45 -16.43
CA GLU A 68 -11.28 9.72 -15.46
C GLU A 68 -9.89 9.37 -15.99
N VAL A 69 -9.81 8.91 -17.25
CA VAL A 69 -8.53 8.65 -17.90
C VAL A 69 -7.69 9.92 -17.99
N ALA A 70 -8.28 11.03 -18.43
CA ALA A 70 -7.55 12.30 -18.56
C ALA A 70 -7.03 12.79 -17.19
N ALA A 71 -7.86 12.75 -16.16
CA ALA A 71 -7.50 13.13 -14.80
C ALA A 71 -6.37 12.24 -14.23
N CYS A 72 -6.48 10.92 -14.38
CA CYS A 72 -5.47 9.97 -13.93
C CYS A 72 -4.14 10.14 -14.67
N VAL A 73 -4.15 10.34 -15.98
CA VAL A 73 -2.94 10.60 -16.76
C VAL A 73 -2.28 11.92 -16.33
N MET A 74 -3.06 12.97 -16.11
CA MET A 74 -2.56 14.25 -15.63
C MET A 74 -1.91 14.09 -14.23
N ARG A 75 -2.58 13.41 -13.31
CA ARG A 75 -2.06 13.10 -11.99
C ARG A 75 -0.76 12.29 -12.05
N TRP A 76 -0.72 11.25 -12.90
CA TRP A 76 0.47 10.44 -13.12
C TRP A 76 1.66 11.27 -13.61
N LYS A 77 1.46 12.11 -14.63
CA LYS A 77 2.51 12.99 -15.15
C LYS A 77 3.03 13.98 -14.10
N SER A 78 2.14 14.51 -13.26
CA SER A 78 2.52 15.38 -12.14
C SER A 78 3.36 14.63 -11.10
N ALA A 79 2.91 13.43 -10.71
CA ALA A 79 3.64 12.57 -9.77
C ALA A 79 5.00 12.14 -10.33
N LEU A 80 5.09 11.79 -11.62
CA LEU A 80 6.35 11.46 -12.29
C LEU A 80 7.38 12.60 -12.18
N LYS A 81 6.96 13.86 -12.38
CA LYS A 81 7.87 15.03 -12.22
C LYS A 81 8.43 15.12 -10.80
N SER A 82 7.62 14.83 -9.79
CA SER A 82 8.04 14.80 -8.39
C SER A 82 8.97 13.60 -8.11
N GLU A 83 8.62 12.42 -8.59
CA GLU A 83 9.40 11.19 -8.36
C GLU A 83 10.77 11.20 -9.07
N ASN A 84 10.91 11.88 -10.19
CA ASN A 84 12.21 12.08 -10.86
C ASN A 84 13.23 12.84 -10.00
N LYS A 85 12.76 13.66 -9.06
CA LYS A 85 13.62 14.42 -8.14
C LYS A 85 14.05 13.60 -6.91
N LYS A 86 13.40 12.48 -6.66
CA LYS A 86 13.63 11.63 -5.48
C LYS A 86 14.63 10.52 -5.82
N LYS A 87 15.51 10.24 -4.86
CA LYS A 87 16.43 9.09 -4.89
C LYS A 87 16.00 8.14 -3.76
N PRO A 88 15.15 7.13 -4.04
CA PRO A 88 14.70 6.20 -3.00
C PRO A 88 15.89 5.41 -2.45
N VAL A 89 15.97 5.34 -1.14
CA VAL A 89 16.98 4.54 -0.44
C VAL A 89 16.52 3.09 -0.39
N HIS A 90 17.43 2.15 -0.61
CA HIS A 90 17.13 0.74 -0.42
C HIS A 90 17.04 0.44 1.08
N PRO A 91 15.92 -0.08 1.60
CA PRO A 91 15.79 -0.38 3.00
C PRO A 91 16.77 -1.49 3.41
N SER A 92 17.41 -1.32 4.54
CA SER A 92 18.25 -2.36 5.16
C SER A 92 17.46 -3.03 6.27
N PHE A 93 17.27 -4.34 6.15
CA PHE A 93 16.58 -5.12 7.15
C PHE A 93 17.60 -5.77 8.08
N PRO A 94 17.61 -5.44 9.36
CA PRO A 94 18.57 -6.01 10.31
C PRO A 94 18.27 -7.49 10.54
N LYS A 95 19.32 -8.31 10.64
CA LYS A 95 19.20 -9.74 11.01
C LYS A 95 18.98 -9.95 12.49
N LYS A 96 19.33 -8.94 13.30
CA LYS A 96 19.18 -8.93 14.76
C LYS A 96 18.91 -7.51 15.23
N ILE A 97 18.16 -7.39 16.30
CA ILE A 97 17.88 -6.12 16.99
C ILE A 97 18.33 -6.21 18.44
N LYS A 98 18.83 -5.10 18.97
CA LYS A 98 19.13 -5.01 20.40
C LYS A 98 17.85 -4.62 21.13
N ARG A 99 17.49 -5.40 22.16
CA ARG A 99 16.36 -5.08 23.04
C ARG A 99 16.86 -4.87 24.45
N THR A 100 16.25 -3.90 25.12
CA THR A 100 16.41 -3.68 26.55
C THR A 100 15.13 -4.08 27.24
N VAL A 101 15.19 -4.98 28.19
CA VAL A 101 14.05 -5.41 29.02
C VAL A 101 14.39 -5.29 30.48
N MET A 102 13.36 -5.18 31.32
CA MET A 102 13.52 -5.15 32.78
C MET A 102 13.46 -6.59 33.31
N ALA A 103 14.44 -6.96 34.12
CA ALA A 103 14.43 -8.24 34.82
C ALA A 103 13.29 -8.25 35.85
N GLU A 104 12.36 -9.19 35.75
CA GLU A 104 11.18 -9.24 36.63
C GLU A 104 11.54 -9.36 38.12
N LYS A 105 12.65 -10.05 38.46
CA LYS A 105 13.05 -10.29 39.84
C LYS A 105 13.83 -9.14 40.47
N THR A 106 14.65 -8.46 39.71
CA THR A 106 15.57 -7.42 40.23
C THR A 106 15.13 -6.02 39.87
N GLY A 107 14.28 -5.85 38.85
CA GLY A 107 13.92 -4.54 38.31
C GLY A 107 15.05 -3.85 37.54
N GLU A 108 16.16 -4.55 37.28
CA GLU A 108 17.30 -4.00 36.55
C GLU A 108 17.14 -4.17 35.04
N PRO A 109 17.47 -3.16 34.23
CA PRO A 109 17.47 -3.29 32.79
C PRO A 109 18.66 -4.15 32.35
N TYR A 110 18.40 -5.07 31.40
CA TYR A 110 19.46 -5.80 30.71
C TYR A 110 19.23 -5.82 29.22
N ASP A 111 20.31 -5.84 28.46
CA ASP A 111 20.30 -5.84 26.99
C ASP A 111 20.55 -7.24 26.46
N PHE A 112 19.78 -7.60 25.42
CA PHE A 112 20.03 -8.82 24.66
C PHE A 112 19.83 -8.60 23.16
N TRP A 113 20.40 -9.50 22.36
CA TRP A 113 20.21 -9.50 20.92
C TRP A 113 19.13 -10.50 20.55
N GLU A 114 18.04 -9.99 19.97
CA GLU A 114 17.00 -10.81 19.37
C GLU A 114 17.33 -11.05 17.90
N PHE A 115 17.42 -12.30 17.50
CA PHE A 115 17.57 -12.67 16.10
C PHE A 115 16.20 -12.70 15.43
N LEU A 116 16.11 -12.11 14.23
CA LEU A 116 14.91 -12.10 13.43
C LEU A 116 14.92 -13.31 12.47
N PRO A 117 14.36 -14.46 12.84
CA PRO A 117 14.53 -15.70 12.09
C PRO A 117 13.83 -15.65 10.71
N ALA A 118 12.79 -14.85 10.57
CA ALA A 118 12.06 -14.64 9.32
C ALA A 118 12.91 -13.96 8.23
N SER A 119 14.06 -13.35 8.56
CA SER A 119 14.91 -12.65 7.60
C SER A 119 15.45 -13.53 6.47
N LYS A 120 15.49 -14.87 6.64
CA LYS A 120 15.98 -15.81 5.63
C LYS A 120 14.88 -16.29 4.66
N SER A 121 13.65 -16.35 5.12
CA SER A 121 12.48 -16.83 4.33
C SER A 121 11.58 -15.69 3.85
N TYR A 122 11.77 -14.50 4.38
CA TYR A 122 11.00 -13.32 4.00
C TYR A 122 11.46 -12.80 2.63
N GLN A 123 10.55 -12.83 1.66
CA GLN A 123 10.72 -12.09 0.41
C GLN A 123 10.09 -10.71 0.60
N PRO A 124 10.90 -9.65 0.62
CA PRO A 124 10.36 -8.31 0.75
C PRO A 124 9.50 -7.97 -0.47
N ASP A 125 8.45 -7.20 -0.25
CA ASP A 125 7.66 -6.61 -1.33
C ASP A 125 8.55 -5.75 -2.24
N LEU A 126 8.04 -5.45 -3.44
CA LEU A 126 8.74 -4.60 -4.40
C LEU A 126 9.05 -3.24 -3.77
N GLN A 127 10.34 -2.90 -3.69
CA GLN A 127 10.79 -1.68 -3.05
C GLN A 127 10.84 -0.50 -4.04
N ARG A 128 10.59 0.72 -3.55
CA ARG A 128 10.67 1.95 -4.35
C ARG A 128 12.03 2.14 -5.02
N SER A 129 13.11 1.72 -4.37
CA SER A 129 14.48 1.77 -4.89
C SER A 129 14.73 0.82 -6.08
N GLN A 130 13.89 -0.19 -6.25
CA GLN A 130 13.96 -1.17 -7.34
C GLN A 130 13.12 -0.77 -8.56
N THR A 131 12.41 0.37 -8.49
CA THR A 131 11.51 0.84 -9.53
C THR A 131 11.94 2.18 -10.10
N ASP A 132 11.56 2.42 -11.35
CA ASP A 132 11.74 3.71 -11.99
C ASP A 132 10.74 4.77 -11.50
N ALA A 133 11.00 6.02 -11.81
CA ALA A 133 10.11 7.12 -11.42
C ALA A 133 8.72 7.03 -12.09
N ARG A 134 8.63 6.41 -13.28
CA ARG A 134 7.37 6.20 -13.99
C ARG A 134 6.46 5.25 -13.22
N THR A 135 7.00 4.15 -12.73
CA THR A 135 6.28 3.17 -11.89
C THR A 135 5.86 3.81 -10.57
N ARG A 136 6.76 4.53 -9.89
CA ARG A 136 6.44 5.24 -8.65
C ARG A 136 5.39 6.31 -8.85
N GLY A 137 5.44 7.05 -9.96
CA GLY A 137 4.42 8.03 -10.31
C GLY A 137 3.04 7.40 -10.53
N LEU A 138 2.97 6.24 -11.22
CA LEU A 138 1.72 5.50 -11.41
C LEU A 138 1.17 4.95 -10.08
N ALA A 139 2.04 4.53 -9.16
CA ALA A 139 1.63 4.06 -7.84
C ALA A 139 0.78 5.08 -7.07
N HIS A 140 1.03 6.40 -7.26
CA HIS A 140 0.17 7.44 -6.68
C HIS A 140 -1.26 7.41 -7.23
N VAL A 141 -1.44 7.06 -8.51
CA VAL A 141 -2.79 6.89 -9.11
C VAL A 141 -3.43 5.63 -8.55
N CYS A 142 -2.69 4.52 -8.49
CA CYS A 142 -3.18 3.27 -7.91
C CYS A 142 -3.63 3.44 -6.46
N LEU A 143 -2.86 4.21 -5.66
CA LEU A 143 -3.22 4.52 -4.28
C LEU A 143 -4.54 5.30 -4.19
N VAL A 144 -4.79 6.25 -5.11
CA VAL A 144 -6.07 6.96 -5.18
C VAL A 144 -7.22 6.01 -5.49
N LEU A 145 -7.03 5.08 -6.44
CA LEU A 145 -8.06 4.08 -6.75
C LEU A 145 -8.37 3.19 -5.55
N PHE A 146 -7.35 2.69 -4.84
CA PHE A 146 -7.53 1.85 -3.65
C PHE A 146 -8.21 2.57 -2.47
N ASN A 147 -8.16 3.90 -2.45
CA ASN A 147 -8.83 4.73 -1.44
C ASN A 147 -10.12 5.40 -1.96
N SER A 148 -10.59 5.02 -3.14
CA SER A 148 -11.90 5.47 -3.62
C SER A 148 -13.03 4.74 -2.90
N ASN A 149 -14.17 5.40 -2.74
CA ASN A 149 -15.35 4.78 -2.15
C ASN A 149 -15.79 3.55 -2.96
N GLU A 150 -15.70 3.62 -4.28
CA GLU A 150 -16.05 2.53 -5.18
C GLU A 150 -15.18 1.27 -4.99
N PHE A 151 -13.92 1.43 -4.57
CA PHE A 151 -13.05 0.30 -4.22
C PHE A 151 -13.33 -0.25 -2.83
N ALA A 152 -13.64 0.64 -1.87
CA ALA A 152 -13.79 0.28 -0.46
C ALA A 152 -15.17 -0.28 -0.13
N TYR A 153 -16.18 0.08 -0.90
CA TYR A 153 -17.57 -0.33 -0.68
C TYR A 153 -18.09 -1.11 -1.90
N LEU A 154 -18.63 -2.29 -1.64
CA LEU A 154 -19.44 -3.03 -2.61
C LEU A 154 -20.89 -2.60 -2.40
N ASP A 155 -21.48 -1.94 -3.38
CA ASP A 155 -22.92 -1.65 -3.44
C ASP A 155 -23.69 -2.93 -3.82
#